data_9bacc8547337f8fa5e19acba0d470d16
#
_entry.id   9bacc8547337f8fa5e19acba0d470d16
#
_cell.length_a   1.000
_cell.length_b   1.000
_cell.length_c   1.000
_cell.angle_alpha   90.00
_cell.angle_beta   90.00
_cell.angle_gamma   90.00
#
_symmetry.space_group_name_H-M   'P 1'
#
loop_
_entity.id
_entity.type
_entity.pdbx_description
1 polymer ?
#
loop_
_entity_poly.entity_id
_entity_poly.type
_entity_poly.pdbx_seq_one_letter_code
_entity_poly.pdbx_strand_id
1 'polypeptide(L)'
;MPGVQRGCLLLADISGYTAYLSGVELEHAHDILADLLGTVVGELRGAFELAKLEGDAVFCHAPESSADGRDGSSLLNAVDACYFAFMRRQRNIAHLTTCACNACIRIPDLSLKFVVHHGRYIAHEVAGSRELIGPEVVTAHRLLKNHVTEKTGLRGYALLTRACLDTFGLDPDEVGMKAHDESFDDVGEIEGAVLDLEARWREEEDRGAVFLTPEEAAVEVTGEVPAPPALVWELMTSPTRRPQWQLGVERVTEQVEGGRRGVGTTNHCFHGGMEADEEIVDWKPYRYYSEVTRSPMGEMDVTMELTPRDDRTRVSFRMRPRGTPEQVAAFAQVSTAMEQVMQVSLERAIALAGGS
;
A
#
# COMPACT_ATOMS: atom_id res chain seq x y z
N MET A 1 -9.87 -11.99 29.96
CA MET A 1 -9.36 -10.60 30.02
C MET A 1 -8.64 -10.35 28.71
N PRO A 2 -8.81 -9.19 28.06
CA PRO A 2 -8.01 -8.88 26.87
C PRO A 2 -6.52 -8.91 27.24
N GLY A 3 -5.72 -9.63 26.44
CA GLY A 3 -4.29 -9.77 26.66
C GLY A 3 -3.51 -8.57 26.11
N VAL A 4 -2.27 -8.38 26.60
CA VAL A 4 -1.33 -7.44 26.01
C VAL A 4 -0.96 -7.94 24.61
N GLN A 5 -1.11 -7.09 23.61
CA GLN A 5 -0.70 -7.31 22.22
C GLN A 5 0.51 -6.46 21.89
N ARG A 6 1.26 -6.85 20.88
CA ARG A 6 2.25 -6.01 20.20
C ARG A 6 1.83 -5.82 18.75
N GLY A 7 2.17 -4.68 18.20
CA GLY A 7 1.85 -4.42 16.80
C GLY A 7 2.13 -2.99 16.37
N CYS A 8 1.83 -2.74 15.12
CA CYS A 8 1.94 -1.43 14.49
C CYS A 8 0.71 -0.58 14.85
N LEU A 9 0.95 0.66 15.25
CA LEU A 9 -0.04 1.72 15.47
C LEU A 9 0.15 2.75 14.36
N LEU A 10 -0.89 3.05 13.61
CA LEU A 10 -0.87 4.01 12.52
C LEU A 10 -1.96 5.07 12.73
N LEU A 11 -1.56 6.32 12.70
CA LEU A 11 -2.48 7.47 12.63
C LEU A 11 -2.27 8.17 11.29
N ALA A 12 -3.36 8.34 10.55
CA ALA A 12 -3.40 9.13 9.32
C ALA A 12 -4.25 10.38 9.59
N ASP A 13 -3.66 11.58 9.49
CA ASP A 13 -4.25 12.84 9.92
C ASP A 13 -4.24 13.86 8.78
N ILE A 14 -5.37 14.56 8.56
CA ILE A 14 -5.49 15.52 7.48
C ILE A 14 -4.78 16.82 7.85
N SER A 15 -3.60 17.04 7.26
CA SER A 15 -2.86 18.29 7.41
C SER A 15 -3.65 19.49 6.85
N GLY A 16 -3.69 20.58 7.61
CA GLY A 16 -4.42 21.79 7.21
C GLY A 16 -5.90 21.83 7.62
N TYR A 17 -6.43 20.76 8.23
CA TYR A 17 -7.83 20.62 8.63
C TYR A 17 -8.37 21.80 9.45
N THR A 18 -7.70 22.17 10.54
CA THR A 18 -8.17 23.28 11.42
C THR A 18 -8.24 24.61 10.69
N ALA A 19 -7.21 24.92 9.88
CA ALA A 19 -7.18 26.13 9.08
C ALA A 19 -8.24 26.11 7.98
N TYR A 20 -8.50 24.94 7.40
CA TYR A 20 -9.55 24.72 6.42
C TYR A 20 -10.92 24.99 7.03
N LEU A 21 -11.29 24.34 8.13
CA LEU A 21 -12.61 24.50 8.77
C LEU A 21 -12.88 25.92 9.30
N SER A 22 -11.86 26.66 9.70
CA SER A 22 -12.03 28.00 10.26
C SER A 22 -12.50 29.05 9.25
N GLY A 23 -12.51 28.75 7.95
CA GLY A 23 -12.81 29.73 6.92
C GLY A 23 -13.70 29.25 5.78
N VAL A 24 -14.50 28.19 6.01
CA VAL A 24 -15.30 27.56 4.95
C VAL A 24 -16.75 27.31 5.38
N GLU A 25 -17.59 27.06 4.40
CA GLU A 25 -18.98 26.66 4.57
C GLU A 25 -19.07 25.20 5.06
N LEU A 26 -19.66 25.00 6.26
CA LEU A 26 -19.63 23.70 6.97
C LEU A 26 -20.32 22.56 6.23
N GLU A 27 -21.40 22.83 5.50
CA GLU A 27 -22.14 21.78 4.76
C GLU A 27 -21.24 21.12 3.71
N HIS A 28 -20.59 21.93 2.86
CA HIS A 28 -19.69 21.42 1.83
C HIS A 28 -18.40 20.86 2.43
N ALA A 29 -17.88 21.47 3.50
CA ALA A 29 -16.71 20.94 4.20
C ALA A 29 -16.97 19.56 4.76
N HIS A 30 -18.16 19.31 5.33
CA HIS A 30 -18.55 18.01 5.84
C HIS A 30 -18.49 16.92 4.75
N ASP A 31 -19.12 17.16 3.59
CA ASP A 31 -19.16 16.20 2.50
C ASP A 31 -17.77 15.88 1.95
N ILE A 32 -16.93 16.93 1.77
CA ILE A 32 -15.55 16.80 1.28
C ILE A 32 -14.71 15.98 2.26
N LEU A 33 -14.78 16.32 3.56
CA LEU A 33 -13.98 15.63 4.59
C LEU A 33 -14.45 14.20 4.81
N ALA A 34 -15.76 13.94 4.76
CA ALA A 34 -16.30 12.59 4.86
C ALA A 34 -15.82 11.70 3.69
N ASP A 35 -15.77 12.25 2.49
CA ASP A 35 -15.28 11.55 1.29
C ASP A 35 -13.77 11.26 1.38
N LEU A 36 -12.97 12.26 1.79
CA LEU A 36 -11.53 12.08 1.96
C LEU A 36 -11.19 11.08 3.08
N LEU A 37 -11.85 11.17 4.25
CA LEU A 37 -11.68 10.20 5.33
C LEU A 37 -12.15 8.81 4.94
N GLY A 38 -13.26 8.72 4.20
CA GLY A 38 -13.74 7.47 3.62
C GLY A 38 -12.70 6.81 2.71
N THR A 39 -11.99 7.60 1.92
CA THR A 39 -10.89 7.15 1.07
C THR A 39 -9.74 6.59 1.92
N VAL A 40 -9.31 7.31 2.97
CA VAL A 40 -8.25 6.86 3.88
C VAL A 40 -8.61 5.53 4.56
N VAL A 41 -9.82 5.43 5.11
CA VAL A 41 -10.31 4.19 5.75
C VAL A 41 -10.37 3.03 4.74
N GLY A 42 -10.83 3.31 3.53
CA GLY A 42 -10.94 2.30 2.46
C GLY A 42 -9.58 1.71 2.07
N GLU A 43 -8.58 2.56 1.89
CA GLU A 43 -7.23 2.14 1.48
C GLU A 43 -6.46 1.42 2.61
N LEU A 44 -6.65 1.82 3.86
CA LEU A 44 -5.99 1.16 5.00
C LEU A 44 -6.65 -0.17 5.37
N ARG A 45 -7.91 -0.41 4.94
CA ARG A 45 -8.63 -1.65 5.22
C ARG A 45 -7.91 -2.86 4.63
N GLY A 46 -7.74 -3.90 5.44
CA GLY A 46 -7.04 -5.13 5.06
C GLY A 46 -5.55 -5.11 5.37
N ALA A 47 -4.88 -3.94 5.29
CA ALA A 47 -3.54 -3.78 5.84
C ALA A 47 -3.59 -3.50 7.35
N PHE A 48 -4.61 -2.79 7.82
CA PHE A 48 -4.82 -2.41 9.21
C PHE A 48 -6.26 -2.66 9.65
N GLU A 49 -6.46 -2.88 10.95
CA GLU A 49 -7.75 -2.84 11.60
C GLU A 49 -8.04 -1.40 12.06
N LEU A 50 -9.23 -0.87 11.72
CA LEU A 50 -9.67 0.43 12.20
C LEU A 50 -9.94 0.35 13.72
N ALA A 51 -9.25 1.17 14.49
CA ALA A 51 -9.55 1.37 15.91
C ALA A 51 -10.66 2.39 16.09
N LYS A 52 -10.46 3.62 15.58
CA LYS A 52 -11.47 4.69 15.63
C LYS A 52 -11.16 5.86 14.69
N LEU A 53 -12.15 6.73 14.52
CA LEU A 53 -11.98 8.05 13.92
C LEU A 53 -11.87 9.11 15.02
N GLU A 54 -10.94 10.04 14.91
CA GLU A 54 -10.66 11.10 15.88
C GLU A 54 -10.66 12.46 15.17
N GLY A 55 -11.87 12.96 14.87
CA GLY A 55 -12.02 14.18 14.09
C GLY A 55 -11.55 14.00 12.66
N ASP A 56 -10.38 14.54 12.34
CA ASP A 56 -9.71 14.48 11.05
C ASP A 56 -8.65 13.36 10.97
N ALA A 57 -8.48 12.57 12.03
CA ALA A 57 -7.53 11.48 12.07
C ALA A 57 -8.21 10.10 12.02
N VAL A 58 -7.59 9.19 11.29
CA VAL A 58 -7.93 7.77 11.25
C VAL A 58 -6.89 7.01 12.07
N PHE A 59 -7.32 6.40 13.19
CA PHE A 59 -6.46 5.57 14.03
C PHE A 59 -6.68 4.10 13.72
N CYS A 60 -5.60 3.45 13.31
CA CYS A 60 -5.57 2.04 12.92
C CYS A 60 -4.48 1.28 13.67
N HIS A 61 -4.59 -0.05 13.73
CA HIS A 61 -3.56 -0.92 14.26
C HIS A 61 -3.44 -2.22 13.46
N ALA A 62 -2.27 -2.85 13.56
CA ALA A 62 -2.04 -4.19 13.00
C ALA A 62 -1.27 -5.02 14.05
N PRO A 63 -1.91 -6.03 14.67
CA PRO A 63 -1.22 -6.93 15.59
C PRO A 63 -0.10 -7.71 14.92
N GLU A 64 1.00 -7.99 15.62
CA GLU A 64 2.09 -8.83 15.08
C GLU A 64 1.60 -10.22 14.65
N SER A 65 0.61 -10.77 15.36
CA SER A 65 0.01 -12.08 15.03
C SER A 65 -0.73 -12.11 13.69
N SER A 66 -1.16 -10.95 13.19
CA SER A 66 -1.76 -10.80 11.85
C SER A 66 -0.74 -10.42 10.78
N ALA A 67 0.53 -10.28 11.18
CA ALA A 67 1.61 -9.76 10.34
C ALA A 67 2.45 -10.87 9.68
N ASP A 68 1.95 -12.11 9.59
CA ASP A 68 2.67 -13.20 8.94
C ASP A 68 3.11 -12.82 7.52
N GLY A 69 4.42 -12.52 7.38
CA GLY A 69 5.07 -12.15 6.13
C GLY A 69 4.98 -10.68 5.74
N ARG A 70 4.51 -9.77 6.61
CA ARG A 70 4.59 -8.33 6.37
C ARG A 70 5.97 -7.80 6.75
N ASP A 71 6.60 -7.16 5.80
CA ASP A 71 7.91 -6.51 5.94
C ASP A 71 7.76 -4.98 5.82
N GLY A 72 8.89 -4.28 5.80
CA GLY A 72 8.92 -2.84 5.61
C GLY A 72 8.31 -2.39 4.28
N SER A 73 8.45 -3.19 3.22
CA SER A 73 7.83 -2.90 1.92
C SER A 73 6.30 -2.90 2.01
N SER A 74 5.71 -3.85 2.73
CA SER A 74 4.26 -3.93 2.97
C SER A 74 3.74 -2.70 3.69
N LEU A 75 4.45 -2.23 4.73
CA LEU A 75 4.09 -1.02 5.46
C LEU A 75 4.15 0.22 4.56
N LEU A 76 5.24 0.40 3.82
CA LEU A 76 5.42 1.54 2.93
C LEU A 76 4.44 1.52 1.75
N ASN A 77 4.08 0.34 1.24
CA ASN A 77 3.04 0.19 0.22
C ASN A 77 1.67 0.66 0.74
N ALA A 78 1.32 0.35 1.99
CA ALA A 78 0.06 0.80 2.58
C ALA A 78 0.02 2.34 2.74
N VAL A 79 1.12 2.94 3.19
CA VAL A 79 1.26 4.39 3.32
C VAL A 79 1.18 5.08 1.95
N ASP A 80 1.93 4.61 0.95
CA ASP A 80 1.90 5.16 -0.41
C ASP A 80 0.52 5.03 -1.06
N ALA A 81 -0.08 3.83 -1.01
CA ALA A 81 -1.41 3.59 -1.60
C ALA A 81 -2.45 4.56 -1.02
N CYS A 82 -2.45 4.71 0.31
CA CYS A 82 -3.36 5.59 1.01
C CYS A 82 -3.11 7.07 0.66
N TYR A 83 -1.85 7.53 0.71
CA TYR A 83 -1.50 8.90 0.35
C TYR A 83 -1.86 9.23 -1.09
N PHE A 84 -1.51 8.37 -2.04
CA PHE A 84 -1.78 8.58 -3.46
C PHE A 84 -3.28 8.54 -3.78
N ALA A 85 -4.04 7.67 -3.13
CA ALA A 85 -5.50 7.65 -3.27
C ALA A 85 -6.13 8.92 -2.73
N PHE A 86 -5.68 9.41 -1.56
CA PHE A 86 -6.11 10.68 -0.98
C PHE A 86 -5.83 11.85 -1.94
N MET A 87 -4.62 11.97 -2.47
CA MET A 87 -4.23 13.05 -3.40
C MET A 87 -5.01 12.99 -4.71
N ARG A 88 -5.22 11.79 -5.28
CA ARG A 88 -6.10 11.61 -6.46
C ARG A 88 -7.54 12.02 -6.16
N ARG A 89 -8.07 11.62 -5.00
CA ARG A 89 -9.45 11.97 -4.61
C ARG A 89 -9.61 13.47 -4.40
N GLN A 90 -8.71 14.09 -3.66
CA GLN A 90 -8.66 15.53 -3.43
C GLN A 90 -8.66 16.31 -4.76
N ARG A 91 -7.78 15.90 -5.70
CA ARG A 91 -7.70 16.52 -7.04
C ARG A 91 -9.02 16.33 -7.83
N ASN A 92 -9.58 15.12 -7.80
CA ASN A 92 -10.82 14.85 -8.50
C ASN A 92 -11.97 15.70 -7.97
N ILE A 93 -12.12 15.84 -6.65
CA ILE A 93 -13.13 16.72 -6.06
C ILE A 93 -12.90 18.17 -6.50
N ALA A 94 -11.66 18.67 -6.42
CA ALA A 94 -11.31 20.04 -6.82
C ALA A 94 -11.60 20.32 -8.30
N HIS A 95 -11.36 19.34 -9.19
CA HIS A 95 -11.58 19.51 -10.64
C HIS A 95 -13.05 19.30 -11.07
N LEU A 96 -13.79 18.44 -10.39
CA LEU A 96 -15.17 18.12 -10.77
C LEU A 96 -16.20 19.05 -10.14
N THR A 97 -15.81 19.80 -9.10
CA THR A 97 -16.73 20.77 -8.48
C THR A 97 -16.91 21.99 -9.36
N THR A 98 -18.16 22.41 -9.54
CA THR A 98 -18.53 23.69 -10.15
C THR A 98 -18.84 24.77 -9.13
N CYS A 99 -18.78 24.41 -7.83
CA CYS A 99 -19.03 25.31 -6.71
C CYS A 99 -17.83 26.22 -6.45
N ALA A 100 -18.08 27.52 -6.32
CA ALA A 100 -17.07 28.52 -6.03
C ALA A 100 -17.05 28.96 -4.55
N CYS A 101 -17.58 28.14 -3.62
CA CYS A 101 -17.49 28.41 -2.19
C CYS A 101 -16.09 28.21 -1.65
N ASN A 102 -15.79 28.76 -0.48
CA ASN A 102 -14.45 28.65 0.11
C ASN A 102 -14.06 27.20 0.40
N ALA A 103 -15.01 26.34 0.80
CA ALA A 103 -14.74 24.93 1.04
C ALA A 103 -14.20 24.25 -0.22
N CYS A 104 -14.82 24.48 -1.38
CA CYS A 104 -14.42 23.89 -2.65
C CYS A 104 -13.08 24.46 -3.18
N ILE A 105 -12.87 25.77 -3.06
CA ILE A 105 -11.65 26.44 -3.53
C ILE A 105 -10.42 26.00 -2.73
N ARG A 106 -10.58 25.78 -1.42
CA ARG A 106 -9.48 25.46 -0.50
C ARG A 106 -9.19 23.96 -0.35
N ILE A 107 -9.86 23.07 -1.10
CA ILE A 107 -9.56 21.65 -1.10
C ILE A 107 -8.06 21.35 -1.31
N PRO A 108 -7.33 22.04 -2.23
CA PRO A 108 -5.90 21.83 -2.41
C PRO A 108 -5.02 22.18 -1.21
N ASP A 109 -5.57 22.91 -0.21
CA ASP A 109 -4.86 23.25 1.03
C ASP A 109 -4.74 22.03 1.97
N LEU A 110 -5.53 20.98 1.76
CA LEU A 110 -5.48 19.76 2.55
C LEU A 110 -4.36 18.83 2.06
N SER A 111 -3.73 18.12 2.97
CA SER A 111 -2.78 17.04 2.69
C SER A 111 -2.97 15.92 3.72
N LEU A 112 -2.20 14.85 3.62
CA LEU A 112 -2.29 13.75 4.56
C LEU A 112 -0.92 13.47 5.17
N LYS A 113 -0.83 13.34 6.47
CA LYS A 113 0.37 12.92 7.19
C LYS A 113 0.10 11.63 7.96
N PHE A 114 1.16 10.87 8.13
CA PHE A 114 1.11 9.62 8.90
C PHE A 114 2.08 9.66 10.06
N VAL A 115 1.67 9.06 11.16
CA VAL A 115 2.54 8.67 12.27
C VAL A 115 2.45 7.17 12.40
N VAL A 116 3.59 6.50 12.39
CA VAL A 116 3.66 5.05 12.51
C VAL A 116 4.59 4.68 13.66
N HIS A 117 4.04 3.97 14.63
CA HIS A 117 4.74 3.54 15.82
C HIS A 117 4.52 2.04 16.04
N HIS A 118 5.49 1.38 16.65
CA HIS A 118 5.37 -0.04 17.01
C HIS A 118 5.53 -0.22 18.51
N GLY A 119 4.59 -0.95 19.11
CA GLY A 119 4.68 -1.15 20.55
C GLY A 119 3.58 -2.04 21.13
N ARG A 120 3.47 -2.02 22.47
CA ARG A 120 2.51 -2.83 23.22
C ARG A 120 1.25 -2.04 23.52
N TYR A 121 0.10 -2.68 23.36
CA TYR A 121 -1.20 -2.13 23.69
C TYR A 121 -2.17 -3.21 24.15
N ILE A 122 -3.28 -2.81 24.70
CA ILE A 122 -4.43 -3.69 25.01
C ILE A 122 -5.60 -3.17 24.18
N ALA A 123 -6.20 -4.05 23.38
CA ALA A 123 -7.48 -3.78 22.74
C ALA A 123 -8.59 -4.24 23.69
N HIS A 124 -9.50 -3.34 24.04
CA HIS A 124 -10.65 -3.66 24.91
C HIS A 124 -11.91 -2.99 24.37
N GLU A 125 -13.04 -3.49 24.80
CA GLU A 125 -14.34 -2.95 24.42
C GLU A 125 -14.93 -2.15 25.57
N VAL A 126 -15.33 -0.91 25.33
CA VAL A 126 -15.99 -0.02 26.28
C VAL A 126 -17.27 0.51 25.65
N ALA A 127 -18.41 0.20 26.25
CA ALA A 127 -19.72 0.65 25.78
C ALA A 127 -20.00 0.37 24.29
N GLY A 128 -19.53 -0.75 23.78
CA GLY A 128 -19.70 -1.17 22.37
C GLY A 128 -18.68 -0.55 21.41
N SER A 129 -17.73 0.26 21.90
CA SER A 129 -16.63 0.80 21.09
C SER A 129 -15.32 0.09 21.42
N ARG A 130 -14.56 -0.26 20.39
CA ARG A 130 -13.21 -0.81 20.55
C ARG A 130 -12.23 0.32 20.80
N GLU A 131 -11.48 0.21 21.89
CA GLU A 131 -10.46 1.18 22.30
C GLU A 131 -9.11 0.49 22.48
N LEU A 132 -8.03 1.20 22.12
CA LEU A 132 -6.66 0.77 22.40
C LEU A 132 -6.10 1.58 23.56
N ILE A 133 -5.48 0.90 24.51
CA ILE A 133 -4.83 1.55 25.65
C ILE A 133 -3.40 1.04 25.84
N GLY A 134 -2.53 1.93 26.27
CA GLY A 134 -1.13 1.64 26.59
C GLY A 134 -0.23 2.85 26.46
N PRO A 135 0.98 2.83 27.03
CA PRO A 135 1.96 3.91 26.87
C PRO A 135 2.26 4.22 25.41
N GLU A 136 2.40 3.18 24.59
CA GLU A 136 2.71 3.30 23.16
C GLU A 136 1.57 3.96 22.36
N VAL A 137 0.32 3.76 22.79
CA VAL A 137 -0.83 4.47 22.23
C VAL A 137 -0.74 5.95 22.53
N VAL A 138 -0.35 6.32 23.75
CA VAL A 138 -0.11 7.73 24.14
C VAL A 138 1.01 8.32 23.32
N THR A 139 2.12 7.60 23.14
CA THR A 139 3.26 8.01 22.30
C THR A 139 2.81 8.30 20.86
N ALA A 140 2.07 7.38 20.23
CA ALA A 140 1.58 7.56 18.87
C ALA A 140 0.71 8.83 18.73
N HIS A 141 -0.19 9.09 19.68
CA HIS A 141 -1.02 10.31 19.67
C HIS A 141 -0.21 11.59 19.94
N ARG A 142 0.83 11.52 20.77
CA ARG A 142 1.73 12.67 20.98
C ARG A 142 2.45 13.05 19.71
N LEU A 143 2.89 12.07 18.94
CA LEU A 143 3.57 12.26 17.67
C LEU A 143 2.69 12.93 16.59
N LEU A 144 1.35 12.96 16.72
CA LEU A 144 0.51 13.81 15.84
C LEU A 144 0.84 15.30 15.97
N LYS A 145 1.38 15.72 17.12
CA LYS A 145 1.81 17.11 17.41
C LYS A 145 3.32 17.30 17.18
N ASN A 146 3.89 16.55 16.23
CA ASN A 146 5.30 16.67 15.85
C ASN A 146 5.61 18.00 15.14
N HIS A 147 6.89 18.30 14.98
CA HIS A 147 7.41 19.52 14.36
C HIS A 147 8.00 19.27 12.96
N VAL A 148 7.59 18.20 12.27
CA VAL A 148 8.08 17.88 10.92
C VAL A 148 7.80 19.04 9.96
N THR A 149 6.57 19.54 9.92
CA THR A 149 6.19 20.63 9.02
C THR A 149 6.99 21.90 9.30
N GLU A 150 7.20 22.26 10.56
CA GLU A 150 7.98 23.44 10.96
C GLU A 150 9.45 23.31 10.58
N LYS A 151 10.03 22.11 10.74
CA LYS A 151 11.46 21.84 10.46
C LYS A 151 11.76 21.62 8.98
N THR A 152 10.81 21.08 8.21
CA THR A 152 11.04 20.62 6.82
C THR A 152 10.21 21.32 5.77
N GLY A 153 9.09 21.94 6.16
CA GLY A 153 8.10 22.50 5.25
C GLY A 153 7.12 21.47 4.65
N LEU A 154 7.32 20.18 4.89
CA LEU A 154 6.47 19.11 4.36
C LEU A 154 5.11 19.11 5.05
N ARG A 155 4.05 18.96 4.28
CA ARG A 155 2.67 18.80 4.76
C ARG A 155 2.16 17.37 4.56
N GLY A 156 2.70 16.67 3.54
CA GLY A 156 2.45 15.27 3.23
C GLY A 156 3.69 14.42 3.53
N TYR A 157 3.65 13.68 4.64
CA TYR A 157 4.79 12.87 5.10
C TYR A 157 4.35 11.66 5.92
N ALA A 158 5.27 10.70 6.09
CA ALA A 158 5.13 9.66 7.10
C ALA A 158 6.31 9.75 8.09
N LEU A 159 5.99 9.90 9.38
CA LEU A 159 6.94 9.84 10.49
C LEU A 159 6.90 8.44 11.09
N LEU A 160 7.98 7.69 10.94
CA LEU A 160 8.17 6.36 11.50
C LEU A 160 9.11 6.43 12.69
N THR A 161 8.72 5.88 13.84
CA THR A 161 9.61 5.80 15.00
C THR A 161 10.69 4.76 14.81
N ARG A 162 11.81 4.88 15.55
CA ARG A 162 12.91 3.90 15.57
C ARG A 162 12.36 2.49 15.86
N ALA A 163 11.46 2.36 16.84
CA ALA A 163 10.82 1.08 17.17
C ALA A 163 10.07 0.45 15.98
N CYS A 164 9.46 1.28 15.13
CA CYS A 164 8.80 0.83 13.91
C CYS A 164 9.83 0.41 12.86
N LEU A 165 10.85 1.24 12.59
CA LEU A 165 11.91 0.97 11.62
C LEU A 165 12.63 -0.34 11.92
N ASP A 166 13.04 -0.54 13.17
CA ASP A 166 13.75 -1.75 13.61
C ASP A 166 12.87 -3.01 13.48
N THR A 167 11.59 -2.90 13.83
CA THR A 167 10.67 -4.06 13.76
C THR A 167 10.42 -4.51 12.33
N PHE A 168 10.30 -3.57 11.39
CA PHE A 168 10.02 -3.85 10.00
C PHE A 168 11.30 -4.00 9.13
N GLY A 169 12.47 -3.89 9.74
CA GLY A 169 13.76 -4.01 9.04
C GLY A 169 13.97 -2.94 7.98
N LEU A 170 13.48 -1.72 8.23
CA LEU A 170 13.64 -0.58 7.34
C LEU A 170 14.91 0.20 7.68
N ASP A 171 15.84 0.28 6.72
CA ASP A 171 16.95 1.21 6.79
C ASP A 171 16.49 2.58 6.23
N PRO A 172 16.46 3.65 7.06
CA PRO A 172 16.03 4.97 6.63
C PRO A 172 16.80 5.53 5.43
N ASP A 173 18.10 5.29 5.38
CA ASP A 173 18.96 5.81 4.31
C ASP A 173 18.67 5.11 2.98
N GLU A 174 18.45 3.78 3.00
CA GLU A 174 18.11 3.01 1.80
C GLU A 174 16.75 3.40 1.21
N VAL A 175 15.76 3.70 2.06
CA VAL A 175 14.41 4.08 1.60
C VAL A 175 14.23 5.59 1.42
N GLY A 176 15.31 6.37 1.57
CA GLY A 176 15.32 7.82 1.34
C GLY A 176 14.61 8.65 2.41
N MET A 177 14.53 8.14 3.62
CA MET A 177 14.01 8.88 4.78
C MET A 177 15.07 9.80 5.38
N LYS A 178 14.62 10.84 6.08
CA LYS A 178 15.49 11.75 6.83
C LYS A 178 15.27 11.57 8.32
N ALA A 179 16.36 11.46 9.08
CA ALA A 179 16.31 11.38 10.54
C ALA A 179 15.52 12.56 11.12
N HIS A 180 14.69 12.27 12.11
CA HIS A 180 13.84 13.26 12.76
C HIS A 180 13.49 12.80 14.18
N ASP A 181 13.86 13.61 15.15
CA ASP A 181 13.65 13.34 16.56
C ASP A 181 12.65 14.34 17.13
N GLU A 182 11.78 13.85 18.00
CA GLU A 182 10.81 14.63 18.76
C GLU A 182 11.05 14.46 20.26
N SER A 183 10.75 15.51 21.01
CA SER A 183 10.84 15.51 22.47
C SER A 183 9.57 16.06 23.08
N PHE A 184 8.99 15.32 24.02
CA PHE A 184 7.79 15.69 24.74
C PHE A 184 8.03 15.54 26.25
N ASP A 185 7.51 16.47 27.04
CA ASP A 185 7.71 16.51 28.49
C ASP A 185 7.23 15.22 29.19
N ASP A 186 6.18 14.60 28.66
CA ASP A 186 5.49 13.44 29.27
C ASP A 186 5.92 12.08 28.68
N VAL A 187 6.57 12.05 27.53
CA VAL A 187 6.97 10.82 26.81
C VAL A 187 8.49 10.72 26.65
N GLY A 188 9.20 11.86 26.70
CA GLY A 188 10.65 11.94 26.50
C GLY A 188 11.05 12.08 25.02
N GLU A 189 12.27 11.71 24.71
CA GLU A 189 12.81 11.70 23.35
C GLU A 189 12.33 10.48 22.57
N ILE A 190 11.92 10.72 21.34
CA ILE A 190 11.45 9.70 20.38
C ILE A 190 12.25 9.88 19.10
N GLU A 191 13.15 8.94 18.84
CA GLU A 191 13.91 8.87 17.59
C GLU A 191 13.03 8.31 16.46
N GLY A 192 13.23 8.82 15.25
CA GLY A 192 12.52 8.34 14.07
C GLY A 192 13.11 8.84 12.75
N ALA A 193 12.35 8.64 11.69
CA ALA A 193 12.68 9.16 10.37
C ALA A 193 11.41 9.55 9.61
N VAL A 194 11.54 10.52 8.72
CA VAL A 194 10.47 11.09 7.91
C VAL A 194 10.64 10.71 6.45
N LEU A 195 9.59 10.16 5.87
CA LEU A 195 9.44 9.92 4.44
C LEU A 195 8.68 11.08 3.80
N ASP A 196 9.24 11.69 2.75
CA ASP A 196 8.61 12.74 1.96
C ASP A 196 7.60 12.14 0.97
N LEU A 197 6.31 12.16 1.34
CA LEU A 197 5.25 11.64 0.49
C LEU A 197 4.87 12.59 -0.65
N GLU A 198 5.17 13.88 -0.52
CA GLU A 198 4.94 14.84 -1.60
C GLU A 198 5.92 14.64 -2.77
N ALA A 199 7.20 14.33 -2.46
CA ALA A 199 8.18 13.96 -3.47
C ALA A 199 7.77 12.66 -4.18
N ARG A 200 7.37 11.64 -3.40
CA ARG A 200 6.91 10.35 -3.94
C ARG A 200 5.67 10.48 -4.82
N TRP A 201 4.73 11.34 -4.44
CA TRP A 201 3.56 11.63 -5.26
C TRP A 201 3.93 12.28 -6.60
N ARG A 202 4.88 13.23 -6.61
CA ARG A 202 5.38 13.86 -7.84
C ARG A 202 6.06 12.84 -8.74
N GLU A 203 6.92 11.99 -8.19
CA GLU A 203 7.58 10.90 -8.93
C GLU A 203 6.55 9.91 -9.51
N GLU A 204 5.51 9.60 -8.75
CA GLU A 204 4.40 8.75 -9.19
C GLU A 204 3.64 9.36 -10.37
N GLU A 205 3.41 10.67 -10.36
CA GLU A 205 2.72 11.37 -11.44
C GLU A 205 3.58 11.52 -12.70
N ASP A 206 4.87 11.80 -12.52
CA ASP A 206 5.82 11.97 -13.63
C ASP A 206 6.14 10.63 -14.31
N ARG A 207 5.98 9.52 -13.60
CA ARG A 207 6.16 8.18 -14.14
C ARG A 207 4.95 7.79 -14.95
N GLY A 208 5.08 7.73 -16.26
CA GLY A 208 4.03 7.21 -17.15
C GLY A 208 3.57 5.81 -16.72
N ALA A 209 2.28 5.52 -16.89
CA ALA A 209 1.75 4.18 -16.58
C ALA A 209 2.28 3.17 -17.62
N VAL A 210 2.83 2.05 -17.14
CA VAL A 210 3.11 0.86 -17.94
C VAL A 210 2.08 -0.19 -17.57
N PHE A 211 1.07 -0.34 -18.42
CA PHE A 211 -0.09 -1.18 -18.15
C PHE A 211 -0.55 -1.88 -19.42
N LEU A 212 -0.71 -3.20 -19.33
CA LEU A 212 -1.21 -4.02 -20.44
C LEU A 212 -2.73 -4.09 -20.35
N THR A 213 -3.42 -3.53 -21.33
CA THR A 213 -4.89 -3.56 -21.39
C THR A 213 -5.41 -4.94 -21.79
N PRO A 214 -6.70 -5.26 -21.54
CA PRO A 214 -7.30 -6.52 -22.01
C PRO A 214 -7.18 -6.72 -23.54
N GLU A 215 -7.30 -5.65 -24.31
CA GLU A 215 -7.25 -5.67 -25.78
C GLU A 215 -5.84 -5.94 -26.33
N GLU A 216 -4.81 -5.61 -25.56
CA GLU A 216 -3.41 -5.82 -25.91
C GLU A 216 -2.88 -7.19 -25.46
N ALA A 217 -3.59 -7.85 -24.54
CA ALA A 217 -3.18 -9.12 -23.96
C ALA A 217 -3.34 -10.27 -24.97
N ALA A 218 -2.32 -11.11 -25.09
CA ALA A 218 -2.41 -12.39 -25.80
C ALA A 218 -3.03 -13.49 -24.94
N VAL A 219 -2.87 -13.39 -23.60
CA VAL A 219 -3.49 -14.27 -22.60
C VAL A 219 -4.02 -13.40 -21.48
N GLU A 220 -5.26 -13.66 -21.06
CA GLU A 220 -5.84 -13.07 -19.84
C GLU A 220 -6.46 -14.16 -18.98
N VAL A 221 -6.11 -14.17 -17.69
CA VAL A 221 -6.71 -15.07 -16.69
C VAL A 221 -7.28 -14.21 -15.55
N THR A 222 -8.51 -14.51 -15.15
CA THR A 222 -9.21 -13.74 -14.12
C THR A 222 -9.82 -14.64 -13.05
N GLY A 223 -9.89 -14.15 -11.81
CA GLY A 223 -10.57 -14.84 -10.71
C GLY A 223 -10.95 -13.89 -9.58
N GLU A 224 -11.84 -14.36 -8.70
CA GLU A 224 -12.35 -13.60 -7.55
C GLU A 224 -11.75 -14.17 -6.26
N VAL A 225 -10.85 -13.43 -5.63
CA VAL A 225 -10.21 -13.81 -4.35
C VAL A 225 -11.04 -13.25 -3.19
N PRO A 226 -11.48 -14.08 -2.20
CA PRO A 226 -12.34 -13.63 -1.08
C PRO A 226 -11.52 -12.92 0.02
N ALA A 227 -10.86 -11.84 -0.36
CA ALA A 227 -10.04 -11.01 0.53
C ALA A 227 -9.96 -9.57 -0.01
N PRO A 228 -9.70 -8.56 0.84
CA PRO A 228 -9.48 -7.18 0.40
C PRO A 228 -8.19 -7.03 -0.39
N PRO A 229 -8.08 -5.99 -1.26
CA PRO A 229 -6.94 -5.81 -2.17
C PRO A 229 -5.57 -5.85 -1.48
N ALA A 230 -5.44 -5.29 -0.29
CA ALA A 230 -4.17 -5.28 0.44
C ALA A 230 -3.67 -6.69 0.80
N LEU A 231 -4.58 -7.59 1.23
CA LEU A 231 -4.22 -8.98 1.54
C LEU A 231 -3.92 -9.78 0.27
N VAL A 232 -4.69 -9.55 -0.80
CA VAL A 232 -4.44 -10.17 -2.12
C VAL A 232 -3.10 -9.71 -2.68
N TRP A 233 -2.79 -8.42 -2.56
CA TRP A 233 -1.51 -7.87 -2.98
C TRP A 233 -0.33 -8.58 -2.31
N GLU A 234 -0.36 -8.69 -0.98
CA GLU A 234 0.68 -9.38 -0.22
C GLU A 234 0.80 -10.86 -0.58
N LEU A 235 -0.32 -11.55 -0.81
CA LEU A 235 -0.32 -12.93 -1.26
C LEU A 235 0.36 -13.08 -2.61
N MET A 236 0.06 -12.19 -3.55
CA MET A 236 0.51 -12.28 -4.94
C MET A 236 1.95 -11.80 -5.15
N THR A 237 2.38 -10.76 -4.41
CA THR A 237 3.67 -10.10 -4.65
C THR A 237 4.79 -10.55 -3.73
N SER A 238 4.48 -11.14 -2.57
CA SER A 238 5.50 -11.58 -1.62
C SER A 238 6.31 -12.76 -2.14
N PRO A 239 7.66 -12.68 -2.25
CA PRO A 239 8.51 -13.77 -2.72
C PRO A 239 8.35 -15.05 -1.90
N THR A 240 8.11 -14.92 -0.59
CA THR A 240 7.94 -16.07 0.32
C THR A 240 6.57 -16.74 0.19
N ARG A 241 5.56 -16.03 -0.34
CA ARG A 241 4.20 -16.55 -0.54
C ARG A 241 3.97 -17.10 -1.95
N ARG A 242 4.68 -16.62 -2.95
CA ARG A 242 4.52 -17.06 -4.36
C ARG A 242 4.63 -18.56 -4.56
N PRO A 243 5.55 -19.30 -3.94
CA PRO A 243 5.62 -20.77 -4.07
C PRO A 243 4.37 -21.50 -3.53
N GLN A 244 3.56 -20.87 -2.69
CA GLN A 244 2.36 -21.47 -2.11
C GLN A 244 1.21 -21.54 -3.12
N TRP A 245 1.11 -20.57 -4.02
CA TRP A 245 0.01 -20.46 -4.97
C TRP A 245 0.44 -20.61 -6.43
N GLN A 246 1.60 -20.11 -6.83
CA GLN A 246 2.04 -20.11 -8.21
C GLN A 246 2.55 -21.52 -8.60
N LEU A 247 1.85 -22.14 -9.53
CA LEU A 247 2.17 -23.51 -9.96
C LEU A 247 3.57 -23.59 -10.60
N GLY A 248 4.38 -24.52 -10.14
CA GLY A 248 5.73 -24.76 -10.65
C GLY A 248 6.81 -23.87 -10.05
N VAL A 249 6.46 -22.84 -9.29
CA VAL A 249 7.45 -21.99 -8.58
C VAL A 249 7.93 -22.72 -7.33
N GLU A 250 9.22 -22.97 -7.25
CA GLU A 250 9.88 -23.59 -6.10
C GLU A 250 10.41 -22.56 -5.11
N ARG A 251 10.96 -21.48 -5.65
CA ARG A 251 11.57 -20.39 -4.89
C ARG A 251 11.58 -19.11 -5.71
N VAL A 252 11.40 -17.99 -5.03
CA VAL A 252 11.65 -16.66 -5.57
C VAL A 252 12.70 -15.99 -4.70
N THR A 253 13.74 -15.44 -5.32
CA THR A 253 14.69 -14.53 -4.66
C THR A 253 14.55 -13.16 -5.30
N GLU A 254 14.57 -12.11 -4.48
CA GLU A 254 14.42 -10.76 -4.98
C GLU A 254 15.70 -9.95 -4.81
N GLN A 255 15.95 -9.07 -5.76
CA GLN A 255 16.92 -8.00 -5.67
C GLN A 255 16.16 -6.67 -5.69
N VAL A 256 16.26 -5.92 -4.62
CA VAL A 256 15.49 -4.72 -4.38
C VAL A 256 16.39 -3.48 -4.48
N GLU A 257 15.98 -2.50 -5.26
CA GLU A 257 16.61 -1.19 -5.28
C GLU A 257 15.89 -0.25 -4.30
N GLY A 258 16.66 0.57 -3.56
CA GLY A 258 16.10 1.55 -2.62
C GLY A 258 15.40 0.93 -1.40
N GLY A 259 15.85 -0.24 -0.94
CA GLY A 259 15.46 -0.82 0.35
C GLY A 259 14.01 -1.31 0.45
N ARG A 260 13.24 -1.30 -0.65
CA ARG A 260 11.85 -1.77 -0.68
C ARG A 260 11.44 -2.26 -2.06
N ARG A 261 10.47 -3.19 -2.10
CA ARG A 261 9.86 -3.63 -3.36
C ARG A 261 9.16 -2.48 -4.08
N GLY A 262 9.36 -2.42 -5.40
CA GLY A 262 8.79 -1.39 -6.28
C GLY A 262 9.38 -1.48 -7.67
N VAL A 263 9.29 -0.39 -8.42
CA VAL A 263 9.93 -0.30 -9.75
C VAL A 263 11.45 -0.50 -9.63
N GLY A 264 12.02 -1.31 -10.52
CA GLY A 264 13.44 -1.71 -10.51
C GLY A 264 13.72 -2.99 -9.70
N THR A 265 12.77 -3.48 -8.88
CA THR A 265 12.92 -4.79 -8.23
C THR A 265 13.00 -5.88 -9.29
N THR A 266 13.96 -6.79 -9.16
CA THR A 266 14.08 -7.99 -9.99
C THR A 266 13.83 -9.22 -9.13
N ASN A 267 12.87 -10.05 -9.56
CA ASN A 267 12.63 -11.37 -8.99
C ASN A 267 13.31 -12.44 -9.83
N HIS A 268 14.08 -13.31 -9.20
CA HIS A 268 14.59 -14.52 -9.82
C HIS A 268 13.73 -15.70 -9.40
N CYS A 269 12.95 -16.22 -10.34
CA CYS A 269 12.01 -17.31 -10.13
C CYS A 269 12.56 -18.63 -10.60
N PHE A 270 12.47 -19.67 -9.77
CA PHE A 270 12.92 -21.03 -10.06
C PHE A 270 11.71 -21.94 -10.30
N HIS A 271 11.63 -22.53 -11.50
CA HIS A 271 10.50 -23.34 -11.97
C HIS A 271 10.98 -24.72 -12.44
N GLY A 272 11.19 -25.70 -11.54
CA GLY A 272 11.47 -27.07 -11.93
C GLY A 272 12.66 -27.24 -12.89
N GLY A 273 13.74 -26.47 -12.69
CA GLY A 273 14.93 -26.50 -13.55
C GLY A 273 14.97 -25.43 -14.63
N MET A 274 13.97 -24.57 -14.74
CA MET A 274 14.00 -23.32 -15.51
C MET A 274 14.09 -22.11 -14.58
N GLU A 275 14.78 -21.09 -15.03
CA GLU A 275 14.88 -19.80 -14.33
C GLU A 275 14.21 -18.73 -15.16
N ALA A 276 13.56 -17.79 -14.48
CA ALA A 276 12.98 -16.59 -15.08
C ALA A 276 13.33 -15.36 -14.24
N ASP A 277 13.70 -14.29 -14.92
CA ASP A 277 13.91 -12.97 -14.32
C ASP A 277 12.70 -12.10 -14.61
N GLU A 278 12.13 -11.49 -13.56
CA GLU A 278 10.98 -10.61 -13.64
C GLU A 278 11.41 -9.24 -13.14
N GLU A 279 11.48 -8.26 -14.02
CA GLU A 279 11.81 -6.87 -13.69
C GLU A 279 10.53 -6.05 -13.55
N ILE A 280 10.27 -5.50 -12.37
CA ILE A 280 9.12 -4.65 -12.10
C ILE A 280 9.33 -3.30 -12.79
N VAL A 281 8.47 -2.96 -13.73
CA VAL A 281 8.54 -1.71 -14.53
C VAL A 281 7.46 -0.69 -14.14
N ASP A 282 6.38 -1.12 -13.47
CA ASP A 282 5.39 -0.23 -12.85
C ASP A 282 4.83 -0.88 -11.58
N TRP A 283 4.56 -0.06 -10.56
CA TRP A 283 4.16 -0.54 -9.24
C TRP A 283 3.16 0.41 -8.60
N LYS A 284 1.90 0.02 -8.60
CA LYS A 284 0.78 0.76 -8.01
C LYS A 284 0.15 -0.09 -6.91
N PRO A 285 0.64 -0.02 -5.68
CA PRO A 285 0.17 -0.87 -4.59
C PRO A 285 -1.35 -0.94 -4.50
N TYR A 286 -1.87 -2.16 -4.34
CA TYR A 286 -3.28 -2.53 -4.22
C TYR A 286 -4.12 -2.32 -5.49
N ARG A 287 -3.49 -1.91 -6.61
CA ARG A 287 -4.16 -1.70 -7.89
C ARG A 287 -3.59 -2.57 -9.00
N TYR A 288 -2.31 -2.42 -9.32
CA TYR A 288 -1.63 -3.27 -10.29
C TYR A 288 -0.11 -3.15 -10.16
N TYR A 289 0.60 -4.14 -10.68
CA TYR A 289 1.98 -4.00 -11.09
C TYR A 289 2.17 -4.52 -12.51
N SER A 290 3.21 -4.05 -13.17
CA SER A 290 3.65 -4.56 -14.46
C SER A 290 5.11 -4.93 -14.40
N GLU A 291 5.46 -6.01 -15.08
CA GLU A 291 6.82 -6.53 -15.15
C GLU A 291 7.18 -6.99 -16.56
N VAL A 292 8.47 -7.07 -16.80
CA VAL A 292 9.05 -7.73 -17.96
C VAL A 292 9.65 -9.04 -17.49
N THR A 293 9.07 -10.14 -17.92
CA THR A 293 9.58 -11.49 -17.62
C THR A 293 10.51 -11.95 -18.73
N ARG A 294 11.72 -12.38 -18.36
CA ARG A 294 12.72 -12.98 -19.27
C ARG A 294 12.97 -14.42 -18.88
N SER A 295 12.82 -15.33 -19.82
CA SER A 295 13.01 -16.77 -19.60
C SER A 295 13.58 -17.43 -20.85
N PRO A 296 13.99 -18.71 -20.79
CA PRO A 296 14.37 -19.46 -21.98
C PRO A 296 13.27 -19.57 -23.06
N MET A 297 12.01 -19.32 -22.70
CA MET A 297 10.88 -19.27 -23.63
C MET A 297 10.71 -17.90 -24.33
N GLY A 298 11.49 -16.90 -23.96
CA GLY A 298 11.44 -15.55 -24.52
C GLY A 298 11.09 -14.48 -23.48
N GLU A 299 10.81 -13.29 -23.96
CA GLU A 299 10.41 -12.15 -23.12
C GLU A 299 8.91 -11.90 -23.22
N MET A 300 8.32 -11.45 -22.11
CA MET A 300 6.90 -11.11 -22.01
C MET A 300 6.69 -9.86 -21.17
N ASP A 301 5.69 -9.06 -21.57
CA ASP A 301 5.04 -8.10 -20.68
C ASP A 301 3.99 -8.83 -19.88
N VAL A 302 3.98 -8.60 -18.58
CA VAL A 302 2.95 -9.12 -17.67
C VAL A 302 2.37 -7.97 -16.87
N THR A 303 1.05 -7.92 -16.72
CA THR A 303 0.36 -7.02 -15.79
C THR A 303 -0.57 -7.83 -14.90
N MET A 304 -0.43 -7.67 -13.60
CA MET A 304 -1.42 -8.13 -12.61
C MET A 304 -2.23 -6.95 -12.13
N GLU A 305 -3.54 -6.99 -12.32
CA GLU A 305 -4.47 -5.95 -11.86
C GLU A 305 -5.38 -6.46 -10.75
N LEU A 306 -5.63 -5.62 -9.75
CA LEU A 306 -6.58 -5.85 -8.67
C LEU A 306 -7.74 -4.86 -8.79
N THR A 307 -8.96 -5.37 -8.84
CA THR A 307 -10.20 -4.57 -8.84
C THR A 307 -11.04 -4.94 -7.62
N PRO A 308 -11.27 -4.01 -6.67
CA PRO A 308 -12.13 -4.25 -5.51
C PRO A 308 -13.56 -4.60 -5.93
N ARG A 309 -14.18 -5.58 -5.24
CA ARG A 309 -15.56 -6.05 -5.45
C ARG A 309 -16.18 -6.39 -4.09
N ASP A 310 -16.87 -5.44 -3.45
CA ASP A 310 -17.45 -5.60 -2.12
C ASP A 310 -16.43 -6.16 -1.10
N ASP A 311 -16.58 -7.43 -0.68
CA ASP A 311 -15.71 -8.17 0.24
C ASP A 311 -14.63 -9.02 -0.46
N ARG A 312 -14.50 -8.89 -1.80
CA ARG A 312 -13.59 -9.66 -2.64
C ARG A 312 -12.71 -8.77 -3.49
N THR A 313 -11.72 -9.37 -4.11
CA THR A 313 -10.86 -8.71 -5.09
C THR A 313 -10.82 -9.53 -6.36
N ARG A 314 -11.19 -8.93 -7.48
CA ARG A 314 -10.94 -9.52 -8.79
C ARG A 314 -9.48 -9.34 -9.14
N VAL A 315 -8.81 -10.44 -9.46
CA VAL A 315 -7.44 -10.48 -9.96
C VAL A 315 -7.48 -10.77 -11.45
N SER A 316 -6.73 -9.99 -12.23
CA SER A 316 -6.55 -10.21 -13.67
C SER A 316 -5.07 -10.27 -13.98
N PHE A 317 -4.61 -11.39 -14.54
CA PHE A 317 -3.27 -11.52 -15.10
C PHE A 317 -3.33 -11.42 -16.61
N ARG A 318 -2.56 -10.50 -17.18
CA ARG A 318 -2.45 -10.28 -18.63
C ARG A 318 -1.01 -10.47 -19.06
N MET A 319 -0.82 -11.14 -20.19
CA MET A 319 0.48 -11.44 -20.75
C MET A 319 0.51 -11.12 -22.24
N ARG A 320 1.65 -10.56 -22.68
CA ARG A 320 1.92 -10.27 -24.08
C ARG A 320 3.37 -10.62 -24.41
N PRO A 321 3.63 -11.49 -25.41
CA PRO A 321 5.00 -11.79 -25.82
C PRO A 321 5.68 -10.56 -26.44
N ARG A 322 6.98 -10.44 -26.16
CA ARG A 322 7.88 -9.48 -26.81
C ARG A 322 8.75 -10.20 -27.85
N GLY A 323 9.30 -9.44 -28.80
CA GLY A 323 10.32 -9.97 -29.72
C GLY A 323 9.92 -9.96 -31.18
N THR A 324 10.58 -10.81 -31.98
CA THR A 324 10.35 -10.91 -33.42
C THR A 324 9.00 -11.57 -33.75
N PRO A 325 8.46 -11.40 -34.95
CA PRO A 325 7.23 -12.10 -35.37
C PRO A 325 7.29 -13.61 -35.16
N GLU A 326 8.46 -14.24 -35.33
CA GLU A 326 8.67 -15.69 -35.13
C GLU A 326 8.55 -16.05 -33.64
N GLN A 327 9.10 -15.23 -32.73
CA GLN A 327 8.99 -15.42 -31.28
C GLN A 327 7.56 -15.26 -30.80
N VAL A 328 6.85 -14.24 -31.30
CA VAL A 328 5.42 -14.04 -31.02
C VAL A 328 4.57 -15.21 -31.52
N ALA A 329 4.88 -15.73 -32.72
CA ALA A 329 4.19 -16.90 -33.26
C ALA A 329 4.48 -18.18 -32.47
N ALA A 330 5.71 -18.34 -31.94
CA ALA A 330 6.05 -19.46 -31.07
C ALA A 330 5.30 -19.41 -29.74
N PHE A 331 5.09 -18.20 -29.16
CA PHE A 331 4.29 -18.03 -27.96
C PHE A 331 2.84 -18.52 -28.15
N ALA A 332 2.24 -18.30 -29.31
CA ALA A 332 0.88 -18.76 -29.60
C ALA A 332 0.72 -20.27 -29.49
N GLN A 333 1.81 -21.06 -29.65
CA GLN A 333 1.79 -22.52 -29.50
C GLN A 333 1.75 -22.96 -28.01
N VAL A 334 2.24 -22.13 -27.11
CA VAL A 334 2.29 -22.41 -25.66
C VAL A 334 1.28 -21.61 -24.85
N SER A 335 0.59 -20.64 -25.45
CA SER A 335 -0.34 -19.71 -24.78
C SER A 335 -1.44 -20.44 -24.00
N THR A 336 -2.05 -21.48 -24.59
CA THR A 336 -3.09 -22.29 -23.91
C THR A 336 -2.54 -23.03 -22.68
N ALA A 337 -1.32 -23.55 -22.75
CA ALA A 337 -0.71 -24.22 -21.61
C ALA A 337 -0.37 -23.18 -20.50
N MET A 338 0.09 -22.01 -20.89
CA MET A 338 0.37 -20.92 -19.95
C MET A 338 -0.91 -20.40 -19.29
N GLU A 339 -1.98 -20.25 -20.04
CA GLU A 339 -3.31 -19.90 -19.50
C GLU A 339 -3.76 -20.93 -18.46
N GLN A 340 -3.62 -22.22 -18.75
CA GLN A 340 -3.96 -23.29 -17.80
C GLN A 340 -3.12 -23.25 -16.53
N VAL A 341 -1.81 -23.05 -16.64
CA VAL A 341 -0.89 -22.93 -15.49
C VAL A 341 -1.30 -21.73 -14.61
N MET A 342 -1.59 -20.60 -15.22
CA MET A 342 -2.02 -19.39 -14.49
C MET A 342 -3.41 -19.56 -13.87
N GLN A 343 -4.33 -20.24 -14.56
CA GLN A 343 -5.66 -20.53 -14.03
C GLN A 343 -5.56 -21.39 -12.76
N VAL A 344 -4.79 -22.48 -12.79
CA VAL A 344 -4.54 -23.36 -11.61
C VAL A 344 -3.84 -22.58 -10.49
N SER A 345 -2.89 -21.71 -10.84
CA SER A 345 -2.20 -20.85 -9.87
C SER A 345 -3.18 -19.93 -9.15
N LEU A 346 -4.07 -19.30 -9.91
CA LEU A 346 -5.08 -18.40 -9.34
C LEU A 346 -6.10 -19.15 -8.46
N GLU A 347 -6.52 -20.35 -8.85
CA GLU A 347 -7.38 -21.23 -8.04
C GLU A 347 -6.75 -21.59 -6.70
N ARG A 348 -5.43 -21.84 -6.67
CA ARG A 348 -4.68 -22.05 -5.43
C ARG A 348 -4.66 -20.81 -4.55
N ALA A 349 -4.43 -19.64 -5.13
CA ALA A 349 -4.45 -18.37 -4.40
C ALA A 349 -5.83 -18.11 -3.78
N ILE A 350 -6.93 -18.38 -4.52
CA ILE A 350 -8.30 -18.29 -4.03
C ILE A 350 -8.52 -19.21 -2.83
N ALA A 351 -8.06 -20.47 -2.93
CA ALA A 351 -8.19 -21.46 -1.86
C ALA A 351 -7.41 -21.04 -0.59
N LEU A 352 -6.20 -20.49 -0.74
CA LEU A 352 -5.39 -19.99 0.38
C LEU A 352 -6.07 -18.82 1.09
N ALA A 353 -6.65 -17.89 0.34
CA ALA A 353 -7.33 -16.72 0.91
C ALA A 353 -8.68 -17.09 1.58
N GLY A 354 -9.37 -18.12 1.11
CA GLY A 354 -10.66 -18.56 1.65
C GLY A 354 -10.57 -19.48 2.87
N GLY A 355 -9.38 -20.00 3.19
CA GLY A 355 -9.12 -20.89 4.33
C GLY A 355 -8.58 -20.19 5.58
N SER A 356 -8.53 -18.85 5.59
CA SER A 356 -7.98 -18.03 6.68
C SER A 356 -9.04 -17.53 7.64
#